data_14b7c910e86ac64080f14bcf1deaf646
#
_entry.id   14b7c910e86ac64080f14bcf1deaf646
#
_cell.length_a   1.000
_cell.length_b   1.000
_cell.length_c   1.000
_cell.angle_alpha   90.00
_cell.angle_beta   90.00
_cell.angle_gamma   90.00
#
_symmetry.space_group_name_H-M   'P 1'
#
loop_
_entity.id
_entity.type
_entity.pdbx_description
1 polymer ?
#
loop_
_entity_poly.entity_id
_entity_poly.type
_entity_poly.pdbx_seq_one_letter_code
_entity_poly.pdbx_strand_id
1 'polypeptide(L)'
;MKKLKFNVEAIIGDRYESTDLLSKNEVHNWLVNIQKQDILKVETENDYWEDIPQDLFELLKTNIEDKNYNYTMAKGHLWLEMEILLEP
;
A
#
# COMPACT_ATOMS: atom_id res chain seq x y z
N MET A 1 -19.90 -12.92 -1.57
CA MET A 1 -18.71 -12.18 -1.14
C MET A 1 -18.09 -11.46 -2.30
N LYS A 2 -17.68 -10.24 -2.09
CA LYS A 2 -17.17 -9.38 -3.13
C LYS A 2 -15.72 -9.05 -2.87
N LYS A 3 -14.87 -9.25 -3.88
CA LYS A 3 -13.49 -8.79 -3.82
C LYS A 3 -13.39 -7.44 -4.51
N LEU A 4 -12.63 -6.54 -3.92
CA LEU A 4 -12.39 -5.22 -4.49
C LEU A 4 -10.89 -5.01 -4.58
N LYS A 5 -10.43 -4.52 -5.73
CA LYS A 5 -9.01 -4.24 -5.92
C LYS A 5 -8.72 -2.82 -5.45
N PHE A 6 -7.75 -2.70 -4.54
CA PHE A 6 -7.26 -1.42 -4.07
C PHE A 6 -5.88 -1.18 -4.66
N ASN A 7 -5.68 0.00 -5.22
CA ASN A 7 -4.38 0.44 -5.70
C ASN A 7 -3.90 1.57 -4.80
N VAL A 8 -2.71 1.39 -4.23
CA VAL A 8 -2.15 2.32 -3.26
C VAL A 8 -0.85 2.87 -3.81
N GLU A 9 -0.68 4.18 -3.78
CA GLU A 9 0.59 4.81 -4.11
C GLU A 9 1.18 5.41 -2.84
N ALA A 10 2.44 5.09 -2.57
CA ALA A 10 3.13 5.55 -1.38
C ALA A 10 4.53 6.04 -1.71
N ILE A 11 5.10 6.83 -0.80
CA ILE A 11 6.48 7.32 -0.91
C ILE A 11 7.32 6.62 0.14
N ILE A 12 8.49 6.11 -0.26
CA ILE A 12 9.39 5.38 0.63
C ILE A 12 10.34 6.30 1.39
N GLY A 13 10.23 7.62 1.25
CA GLY A 13 11.06 8.57 1.98
C GLY A 13 12.45 8.72 1.41
N ASP A 14 13.44 8.98 2.25
CA ASP A 14 14.81 9.33 1.82
C ASP A 14 15.62 8.17 1.26
N ARG A 15 15.00 7.03 1.05
CA ARG A 15 15.69 5.82 0.56
C ARG A 15 15.61 5.66 -0.95
N TYR A 16 15.19 6.68 -1.62
CA TYR A 16 14.85 6.61 -3.05
C TYR A 16 15.95 6.16 -3.96
N GLU A 17 17.15 6.60 -3.68
CA GLU A 17 18.28 6.34 -4.56
C GLU A 17 18.61 4.86 -4.66
N SER A 18 18.15 4.08 -3.70
CA SER A 18 18.42 2.66 -3.67
C SER A 18 17.18 1.79 -3.58
N THR A 19 16.02 2.32 -4.00
CA THR A 19 14.77 1.53 -3.96
C THR A 19 14.88 0.23 -4.74
N ASP A 20 15.57 0.26 -5.86
CA ASP A 20 15.71 -0.94 -6.70
C ASP A 20 16.55 -2.03 -6.05
N LEU A 21 17.26 -1.69 -4.97
CA LEU A 21 18.12 -2.62 -4.26
C LEU A 21 17.44 -3.25 -3.04
N LEU A 22 16.21 -2.84 -2.73
CA LEU A 22 15.50 -3.37 -1.58
C LEU A 22 15.02 -4.80 -1.86
N SER A 23 15.25 -5.69 -0.89
CA SER A 23 14.70 -7.04 -0.96
C SER A 23 13.21 -7.02 -0.62
N LYS A 24 12.52 -8.12 -0.93
CA LYS A 24 11.11 -8.26 -0.56
C LYS A 24 10.90 -8.11 0.94
N ASN A 25 11.82 -8.66 1.75
CA ASN A 25 11.71 -8.55 3.20
C ASN A 25 11.86 -7.12 3.68
N GLU A 26 12.76 -6.35 3.08
CA GLU A 26 12.93 -4.94 3.44
C GLU A 26 11.69 -4.13 3.07
N VAL A 27 11.13 -4.37 1.89
CA VAL A 27 9.90 -3.71 1.48
C VAL A 27 8.78 -4.05 2.44
N HIS A 28 8.63 -5.32 2.79
CA HIS A 28 7.59 -5.74 3.71
C HIS A 28 7.76 -5.10 5.09
N ASN A 29 8.97 -5.08 5.62
CA ASN A 29 9.26 -4.44 6.89
C ASN A 29 8.92 -2.95 6.87
N TRP A 30 9.22 -2.28 5.78
CA TRP A 30 8.85 -0.88 5.62
C TRP A 30 7.31 -0.73 5.61
N LEU A 31 6.63 -1.59 4.86
CA LEU A 31 5.17 -1.51 4.71
C LEU A 31 4.43 -1.74 6.03
N VAL A 32 4.89 -2.68 6.87
CA VAL A 32 4.22 -2.93 8.15
C VAL A 32 4.37 -1.74 9.11
N ASN A 33 5.33 -0.86 8.85
CA ASN A 33 5.56 0.35 9.64
C ASN A 33 5.11 1.63 8.95
N ILE A 34 4.40 1.52 7.83
CA ILE A 34 3.98 2.68 7.07
C ILE A 34 3.02 3.56 7.86
N GLN A 35 3.14 4.88 7.68
CA GLN A 35 2.25 5.86 8.30
C GLN A 35 1.28 6.39 7.24
N LYS A 36 0.16 6.97 7.68
CA LYS A 36 -0.80 7.55 6.75
C LYS A 36 -0.17 8.59 5.82
N GLN A 37 0.71 9.42 6.38
CA GLN A 37 1.35 10.48 5.60
C GLN A 37 2.27 9.96 4.50
N ASP A 38 2.67 8.69 4.57
CA ASP A 38 3.48 8.08 3.53
C ASP A 38 2.64 7.66 2.33
N ILE A 39 1.33 7.59 2.49
CA ILE A 39 0.43 7.18 1.42
C ILE A 39 -0.05 8.41 0.68
N LEU A 40 0.21 8.45 -0.62
CA LEU A 40 -0.19 9.57 -1.47
C LEU A 40 -1.64 9.48 -1.87
N LYS A 41 -2.07 8.29 -2.23
CA LYS A 41 -3.45 8.07 -2.66
C LYS A 41 -3.81 6.59 -2.59
N VAL A 42 -5.11 6.34 -2.49
CA VAL A 42 -5.69 5.01 -2.63
C VAL A 42 -6.84 5.13 -3.61
N GLU A 43 -6.96 4.17 -4.50
CA GLU A 43 -8.11 4.16 -5.40
C GLU A 43 -8.62 2.75 -5.64
N THR A 44 -9.91 2.68 -5.94
CA THR A 44 -10.58 1.47 -6.37
C THR A 44 -11.26 1.78 -7.69
N GLU A 45 -12.01 0.83 -8.20
CA GLU A 45 -12.77 1.01 -9.43
C GLU A 45 -13.70 2.24 -9.37
N ASN A 46 -14.28 2.51 -8.20
CA ASN A 46 -15.30 3.56 -8.05
C ASN A 46 -14.91 4.69 -7.10
N ASP A 47 -13.86 4.52 -6.32
CA ASP A 47 -13.52 5.46 -5.25
C ASP A 47 -12.07 5.91 -5.33
N TYR A 48 -11.80 7.07 -4.75
CA TYR A 48 -10.48 7.67 -4.75
C TYR A 48 -10.28 8.45 -3.46
N TRP A 49 -9.15 8.25 -2.80
CA TRP A 49 -8.80 8.97 -1.57
C TRP A 49 -7.39 9.52 -1.65
N GLU A 50 -7.23 10.80 -1.33
CA GLU A 50 -5.92 11.40 -1.07
C GLU A 50 -5.72 11.56 0.44
N ASP A 51 -6.83 11.72 1.16
CA ASP A 51 -6.85 11.80 2.61
C ASP A 51 -7.46 10.50 3.13
N ILE A 52 -6.62 9.64 3.68
CA ILE A 52 -6.99 8.25 3.96
C ILE A 52 -7.73 8.16 5.30
N PRO A 53 -9.01 7.74 5.30
CA PRO A 53 -9.72 7.51 6.57
C PRO A 53 -9.03 6.45 7.42
N GLN A 54 -9.16 6.56 8.74
CA GLN A 54 -8.49 5.66 9.65
C GLN A 54 -8.91 4.21 9.45
N ASP A 55 -10.19 3.96 9.24
CA ASP A 55 -10.69 2.60 9.04
C ASP A 55 -10.15 1.98 7.75
N LEU A 56 -10.02 2.79 6.69
CA LEU A 56 -9.41 2.32 5.45
C LEU A 56 -7.93 2.02 5.66
N PHE A 57 -7.23 2.91 6.39
CA PHE A 57 -5.81 2.70 6.68
C PHE A 57 -5.60 1.39 7.44
N GLU A 58 -6.44 1.10 8.43
CA GLU A 58 -6.34 -0.14 9.20
C GLU A 58 -6.61 -1.37 8.35
N LEU A 59 -7.56 -1.26 7.43
CA LEU A 59 -7.84 -2.34 6.48
C LEU A 59 -6.63 -2.64 5.60
N LEU A 60 -6.00 -1.60 5.08
CA LEU A 60 -4.79 -1.74 4.26
C LEU A 60 -3.66 -2.37 5.06
N LYS A 61 -3.47 -1.93 6.31
CA LYS A 61 -2.41 -2.45 7.18
C LYS A 61 -2.60 -3.94 7.46
N THR A 62 -3.83 -4.37 7.71
CA THR A 62 -4.12 -5.78 7.95
C THR A 62 -3.72 -6.62 6.74
N ASN A 63 -4.05 -6.14 5.55
CA ASN A 63 -3.71 -6.86 4.33
C ASN A 63 -2.21 -6.84 4.06
N ILE A 64 -1.52 -5.78 4.44
CA ILE A 64 -0.07 -5.73 4.36
C ILE A 64 0.56 -6.77 5.29
N GLU A 65 0.11 -6.83 6.53
CA GLU A 65 0.62 -7.79 7.51
C GLU A 65 0.39 -9.23 7.06
N ASP A 66 -0.72 -9.49 6.40
CA ASP A 66 -1.06 -10.80 5.85
C ASP A 66 -0.33 -11.11 4.54
N LYS A 67 0.50 -10.18 4.07
CA LYS A 67 1.22 -10.29 2.80
C LYS A 67 0.28 -10.44 1.59
N ASN A 68 -0.91 -9.88 1.72
CA ASN A 68 -1.92 -9.90 0.65
C ASN A 68 -1.76 -8.66 -0.23
N TYR A 69 -0.64 -8.60 -0.95
CA TYR A 69 -0.38 -7.49 -1.86
C TYR A 69 0.66 -7.88 -2.90
N ASN A 70 0.61 -7.19 -4.03
CA ASN A 70 1.69 -7.14 -5.00
C ASN A 70 2.23 -5.73 -5.02
N TYR A 71 3.48 -5.54 -5.42
CA TYR A 71 4.05 -4.21 -5.45
C TYR A 71 4.96 -4.00 -6.65
N THR A 72 5.10 -2.73 -7.02
CA THR A 72 6.05 -2.26 -8.01
C THR A 72 6.72 -1.03 -7.43
N MET A 73 8.01 -0.88 -7.62
CA MET A 73 8.76 0.26 -7.13
C MET A 73 9.49 0.96 -8.27
N ALA A 74 9.54 2.27 -8.23
CA ALA A 74 10.37 3.06 -9.13
C ALA A 74 10.62 4.44 -8.53
N LYS A 75 11.88 4.84 -8.46
CA LYS A 75 12.29 6.22 -8.11
C LYS A 75 11.64 6.77 -6.86
N GLY A 76 11.62 5.99 -5.79
CA GLY A 76 11.09 6.44 -4.52
C GLY A 76 9.60 6.28 -4.35
N HIS A 77 8.92 5.82 -5.37
CA HIS A 77 7.50 5.52 -5.29
C HIS A 77 7.28 4.03 -5.19
N LEU A 78 6.25 3.67 -4.45
CA LEU A 78 5.81 2.30 -4.29
C LEU A 78 4.33 2.23 -4.64
N TRP A 79 3.99 1.30 -5.51
CA TRP A 79 2.60 1.05 -5.88
C TRP A 79 2.22 -0.33 -5.37
N LEU A 80 1.16 -0.37 -4.57
CA LEU A 80 0.61 -1.63 -4.06
C LEU A 80 -0.69 -1.96 -4.77
N GLU A 81 -0.89 -3.24 -4.97
CA GLU A 81 -2.14 -3.76 -5.51
C GLU A 81 -2.63 -4.85 -4.57
N MET A 82 -3.83 -4.68 -4.03
CA MET A 82 -4.42 -5.61 -3.08
C MET A 82 -5.82 -5.98 -3.50
N GLU A 83 -6.14 -7.28 -3.47
CA GLU A 83 -7.51 -7.71 -3.61
C GLU A 83 -8.03 -8.02 -2.21
N ILE A 84 -9.01 -7.26 -1.77
CA ILE A 84 -9.54 -7.35 -0.41
C ILE A 84 -10.96 -7.91 -0.49
N LEU A 85 -11.18 -8.97 0.26
CA LEU A 85 -12.49 -9.58 0.36
C LEU A 85 -13.35 -8.74 1.31
N LEU A 86 -14.40 -8.17 0.77
CA LEU A 86 -15.34 -7.36 1.56
C LEU A 86 -16.51 -8.21 1.97
N GLU A 87 -16.88 -8.12 3.22
CA GLU A 87 -18.08 -8.78 3.70
C GLU A 87 -19.31 -8.02 3.26
N PRO A 88 -20.39 -8.71 2.93
CA PRO A 88 -21.64 -8.07 2.52
C PRO A 88 -22.29 -7.27 3.65
#